data_76e2a526513ea6e2b05f54339f96b340
#
_entry.id   76e2a526513ea6e2b05f54339f96b340
#
_cell.length_a   1.000
_cell.length_b   1.000
_cell.length_c   1.000
_cell.angle_alpha   90.00
_cell.angle_beta   90.00
_cell.angle_gamma   90.00
#
_symmetry.space_group_name_H-M   'P 1'
#
loop_
_entity.id
_entity.type
_entity.pdbx_description
1 polymer ?
#
loop_
_entity_poly.entity_id
_entity_poly.type
_entity_poly.pdbx_seq_one_letter_code
_entity_poly.pdbx_strand_id
1 'polypeptide(L)'
;MTTSASTPLPDPRPPRHLRPEITGMLDTFREPAILLGLDYRIIAANQAYRRTYGDGHPLQERHCYEVSHQYRVPCDQAGENCPLKSSLHEGTAQRVLHLHHTPRGDEHVDVELFPIRGDDGEIHYFVEVMHQARSASARAGGDHGMIGRSGPFNHMLELIQRVAPRRTTVLLLGESGTGKELAARAVHDGSDRAGGPFVPVDCSGLTETLFESELFGHEKGAFTGAQYRKTGLVESARGGTLFLDEVGDIPLDLQVKLLRLLETNTFRRVGGVEPQKADFRLVCATHRDLRSMIREGTFREDLYYRISAFPVHLPSLRERHDDIPLLAEHLLRRLDPEAEFELSSEAAACLAAYDFPGNIRELRNILERASVLTDDGVIRPQDLPPECACSGDGQLPPGQDDAIIPLEEAEARYLRWAVARFPGERRELAQQLGISERSLYRKLQQLDRGSD
;
A
#
# COMPACT_ATOMS: atom_id res chain seq x y z
N MET A 1 -15.04 38.13 19.46
CA MET A 1 -13.59 38.37 19.32
C MET A 1 -12.93 37.86 20.58
N THR A 2 -12.52 36.61 20.62
CA THR A 2 -11.75 36.01 21.69
C THR A 2 -10.53 35.40 21.05
N THR A 3 -9.42 36.10 21.15
CA THR A 3 -8.08 35.64 20.71
C THR A 3 -7.64 34.46 21.56
N SER A 4 -7.52 33.30 20.93
CA SER A 4 -6.86 32.14 21.51
C SER A 4 -5.37 32.43 21.64
N ALA A 5 -4.91 32.58 22.87
CA ALA A 5 -3.50 32.68 23.20
C ALA A 5 -2.84 31.29 23.01
N SER A 6 -1.95 31.19 22.03
CA SER A 6 -1.04 30.06 21.90
C SER A 6 -0.05 30.10 23.06
N THR A 7 -0.12 29.10 23.93
CA THR A 7 0.87 28.83 24.98
C THR A 7 2.22 28.58 24.31
N PRO A 8 3.30 29.29 24.65
CA PRO A 8 4.62 29.02 24.10
C PRO A 8 5.10 27.65 24.61
N LEU A 9 5.63 26.84 23.69
CA LEU A 9 6.34 25.59 24.00
C LEU A 9 7.48 25.89 24.98
N PRO A 10 7.73 25.05 25.99
CA PRO A 10 8.84 25.20 26.93
C PRO A 10 10.18 25.17 26.18
N ASP A 11 11.14 25.98 26.65
CA ASP A 11 12.50 26.16 26.09
C ASP A 11 13.20 24.79 25.92
N PRO A 12 13.57 24.34 24.71
CA PRO A 12 14.03 22.99 24.42
C PRO A 12 15.50 22.73 24.74
N ARG A 13 16.05 23.35 25.78
CA ARG A 13 17.44 23.08 26.15
C ARG A 13 17.56 21.75 26.90
N PRO A 14 18.28 20.75 26.32
CA PRO A 14 18.53 19.48 27.03
C PRO A 14 19.29 19.79 28.34
N PRO A 15 19.00 19.06 29.42
CA PRO A 15 19.78 19.16 30.65
C PRO A 15 21.25 18.87 30.32
N ARG A 16 22.14 19.73 30.79
CA ARG A 16 23.59 19.72 30.47
C ARG A 16 24.29 18.40 30.85
N HIS A 17 23.64 17.49 31.58
CA HIS A 17 24.14 16.16 31.89
C HIS A 17 22.97 15.16 31.97
N LEU A 18 22.85 14.36 30.92
CA LEU A 18 21.98 13.17 30.97
C LEU A 18 22.52 12.26 32.08
N ARG A 19 21.65 11.77 32.98
CA ARG A 19 22.09 10.82 34.01
C ARG A 19 22.58 9.53 33.34
N PRO A 20 23.76 9.00 33.70
CA PRO A 20 24.29 7.76 33.12
C PRO A 20 23.33 6.57 33.16
N GLU A 21 22.42 6.57 34.14
CA GLU A 21 21.42 5.53 34.34
C GLU A 21 20.43 5.45 33.15
N ILE A 22 20.08 6.59 32.54
CA ILE A 22 19.14 6.64 31.38
C ILE A 22 19.81 6.07 30.14
N THR A 23 21.07 6.38 29.91
CA THR A 23 21.83 5.81 28.78
C THR A 23 22.10 4.32 28.98
N GLY A 24 22.37 3.88 30.22
CA GLY A 24 22.53 2.46 30.55
C GLY A 24 21.27 1.64 30.36
N MET A 25 20.09 2.25 30.57
CA MET A 25 18.82 1.58 30.34
C MET A 25 18.61 1.26 28.83
N LEU A 26 19.05 2.12 27.91
CA LEU A 26 18.94 1.85 26.47
C LEU A 26 19.72 0.60 26.04
N ASP A 27 20.86 0.33 26.67
CA ASP A 27 21.67 -0.85 26.34
C ASP A 27 21.07 -2.17 26.86
N THR A 28 19.99 -2.11 27.64
CA THR A 28 19.21 -3.31 28.02
C THR A 28 18.32 -3.83 26.91
N PHE A 29 17.97 -2.98 25.93
CA PHE A 29 17.23 -3.40 24.73
C PHE A 29 18.17 -4.09 23.76
N ARG A 30 17.76 -5.25 23.24
CA ARG A 30 18.48 -5.98 22.19
C ARG A 30 18.26 -5.36 20.83
N GLU A 31 17.11 -4.75 20.63
CA GLU A 31 16.68 -4.05 19.44
C GLU A 31 17.31 -2.65 19.37
N PRO A 32 17.41 -2.04 18.20
CA PRO A 32 17.80 -0.63 18.08
C PRO A 32 16.88 0.26 18.90
N ALA A 33 17.46 1.09 19.78
CA ALA A 33 16.72 1.99 20.65
C ALA A 33 17.41 3.34 20.80
N ILE A 34 16.60 4.42 20.84
CA ILE A 34 17.05 5.80 21.02
C ILE A 34 16.25 6.51 22.11
N LEU A 35 16.88 7.51 22.71
CA LEU A 35 16.24 8.51 23.55
C LEU A 35 16.09 9.80 22.74
N LEU A 36 14.88 10.32 22.69
CA LEU A 36 14.51 11.53 21.94
C LEU A 36 14.10 12.66 22.87
N GLY A 37 14.45 13.87 22.47
CA GLY A 37 13.87 15.10 23.02
C GLY A 37 12.50 15.39 22.41
N LEU A 38 11.80 16.39 22.95
CA LEU A 38 10.52 16.87 22.43
C LEU A 38 10.65 17.52 21.04
N ASP A 39 11.87 17.86 20.65
CA ASP A 39 12.24 18.50 19.38
C ASP A 39 12.78 17.50 18.34
N TYR A 40 12.47 16.21 18.48
CA TYR A 40 12.92 15.11 17.60
C TYR A 40 14.43 14.80 17.66
N ARG A 41 15.22 15.49 18.48
CA ARG A 41 16.67 15.28 18.56
C ARG A 41 17.00 13.98 19.27
N ILE A 42 17.96 13.25 18.72
CA ILE A 42 18.53 12.06 19.32
C ILE A 42 19.49 12.50 20.45
N ILE A 43 19.12 12.20 21.68
CA ILE A 43 19.91 12.51 22.87
C ILE A 43 20.88 11.38 23.17
N ALA A 44 20.43 10.13 23.03
CA ALA A 44 21.24 8.92 23.22
C ALA A 44 20.73 7.80 22.32
N ALA A 45 21.61 6.86 22.02
CA ALA A 45 21.31 5.67 21.23
C ALA A 45 22.05 4.46 21.82
N ASN A 46 21.44 3.27 21.78
CA ASN A 46 22.11 2.04 22.17
C ASN A 46 23.09 1.53 21.07
N GLN A 47 23.83 0.49 21.40
CA GLN A 47 24.81 -0.08 20.47
C GLN A 47 24.13 -0.68 19.22
N ALA A 48 22.94 -1.27 19.36
CA ALA A 48 22.19 -1.85 18.25
C ALA A 48 21.78 -0.77 17.23
N TYR A 49 21.26 0.37 17.68
CA TYR A 49 20.92 1.50 16.82
C TYR A 49 22.14 2.06 16.07
N ARG A 50 23.27 2.24 16.79
CA ARG A 50 24.51 2.72 16.16
C ARG A 50 25.04 1.81 15.07
N ARG A 51 24.85 0.48 15.20
CA ARG A 51 25.24 -0.49 14.17
C ARG A 51 24.31 -0.50 12.97
N THR A 52 23.01 -0.24 13.21
CA THR A 52 21.99 -0.31 12.16
C THR A 52 21.85 0.98 11.38
N TYR A 53 21.97 2.14 12.03
CA TYR A 53 21.70 3.46 11.45
C TYR A 53 22.93 4.40 11.46
N GLY A 54 24.05 3.97 12.07
CA GLY A 54 25.24 4.80 12.13
C GLY A 54 25.97 4.89 10.79
N ASP A 55 26.17 6.09 10.32
CA ASP A 55 26.88 6.46 9.10
C ASP A 55 28.33 6.95 9.34
N GLY A 56 28.86 6.70 10.55
CA GLY A 56 30.17 7.16 11.00
C GLY A 56 30.19 8.58 11.57
N HIS A 57 29.08 9.31 11.53
CA HIS A 57 28.93 10.62 12.16
C HIS A 57 28.28 10.51 13.55
N PRO A 58 28.53 11.46 14.46
CA PRO A 58 27.85 11.52 15.75
C PRO A 58 26.33 11.57 15.56
N LEU A 59 25.60 10.69 16.23
CA LEU A 59 24.14 10.65 16.18
C LEU A 59 23.48 11.69 17.10
N GLN A 60 24.21 12.10 18.14
CA GLN A 60 23.75 13.09 19.12
C GLN A 60 23.52 14.44 18.42
N GLU A 61 22.41 15.08 18.80
CA GLU A 61 21.95 16.35 18.22
C GLU A 61 21.36 16.29 16.80
N ARG A 62 21.44 15.14 16.10
CA ARG A 62 20.72 14.94 14.84
C ARG A 62 19.26 14.57 15.14
N HIS A 63 18.38 14.83 14.18
CA HIS A 63 16.97 14.50 14.33
C HIS A 63 16.71 13.04 13.91
N CYS A 64 15.75 12.38 14.56
CA CYS A 64 15.40 10.99 14.24
C CYS A 64 14.99 10.83 12.76
N TYR A 65 14.22 11.78 12.21
CA TYR A 65 13.79 11.75 10.82
C TYR A 65 14.93 11.93 9.81
N GLU A 66 16.03 12.59 10.18
CA GLU A 66 17.23 12.69 9.33
C GLU A 66 18.01 11.38 9.28
N VAL A 67 18.09 10.68 10.40
CA VAL A 67 18.91 9.46 10.55
C VAL A 67 18.17 8.23 10.06
N SER A 68 16.90 8.06 10.48
CA SER A 68 16.13 6.85 10.18
C SER A 68 15.41 6.92 8.84
N HIS A 69 15.00 8.11 8.38
CA HIS A 69 14.19 8.29 7.17
C HIS A 69 14.88 9.11 6.08
N GLN A 70 16.05 9.72 6.36
CA GLN A 70 16.72 10.67 5.47
C GLN A 70 15.85 11.86 5.04
N TYR A 71 14.86 12.25 5.88
CA TYR A 71 14.00 13.40 5.64
C TYR A 71 14.63 14.69 6.14
N ARG A 72 14.24 15.81 5.52
CA ARG A 72 14.65 17.17 5.92
C ARG A 72 13.64 17.83 6.86
N VAL A 73 12.49 17.21 7.07
CA VAL A 73 11.38 17.67 7.90
C VAL A 73 10.85 16.50 8.72
N PRO A 74 10.14 16.73 9.84
CA PRO A 74 9.50 15.67 10.62
C PRO A 74 8.60 14.76 9.79
N CYS A 75 8.46 13.49 10.19
CA CYS A 75 7.74 12.45 9.44
C CYS A 75 6.29 12.84 9.10
N ASP A 76 5.60 13.55 10.02
CA ASP A 76 4.24 14.04 9.81
C ASP A 76 4.13 15.14 8.75
N GLN A 77 5.21 15.85 8.48
CA GLN A 77 5.30 16.82 7.38
C GLN A 77 5.79 16.18 6.08
N ALA A 78 6.38 14.98 6.17
CA ALA A 78 6.80 14.18 5.03
C ALA A 78 5.72 13.18 4.55
N GLY A 79 4.51 13.22 5.14
CA GLY A 79 3.38 12.37 4.74
C GLY A 79 3.28 11.05 5.51
N GLU A 80 4.03 10.87 6.61
CA GLU A 80 3.97 9.68 7.46
C GLU A 80 3.38 9.98 8.85
N ASN A 81 2.91 8.94 9.54
CA ASN A 81 2.41 9.07 10.91
C ASN A 81 3.59 9.15 11.88
N CYS A 82 3.79 10.30 12.51
CA CYS A 82 4.86 10.47 13.49
C CYS A 82 4.41 9.99 14.90
N PRO A 83 5.03 8.94 15.48
CA PRO A 83 4.65 8.44 16.81
C PRO A 83 4.94 9.47 17.91
N LEU A 84 5.98 10.29 17.77
CA LEU A 84 6.32 11.31 18.74
C LEU A 84 5.25 12.40 18.81
N LYS A 85 4.76 12.88 17.66
CA LYS A 85 3.69 13.86 17.61
C LYS A 85 2.39 13.33 18.19
N SER A 86 2.02 12.09 17.86
CA SER A 86 0.84 11.43 18.42
C SER A 86 0.94 11.26 19.92
N SER A 87 2.10 10.81 20.43
CA SER A 87 2.34 10.64 21.85
C SER A 87 2.35 11.95 22.62
N LEU A 88 2.86 13.05 22.05
CA LEU A 88 2.76 14.39 22.64
C LEU A 88 1.31 14.86 22.81
N HIS A 89 0.44 14.49 21.85
CA HIS A 89 -0.97 14.89 21.90
C HIS A 89 -1.79 14.04 22.87
N GLU A 90 -1.55 12.72 22.88
CA GLU A 90 -2.33 11.75 23.64
C GLU A 90 -1.74 11.44 25.02
N GLY A 91 -0.46 11.72 25.23
CA GLY A 91 0.26 11.44 26.48
C GLY A 91 0.50 9.95 26.76
N THR A 92 0.32 9.08 25.74
CA THR A 92 0.43 7.61 25.85
C THR A 92 1.50 7.06 24.92
N ALA A 93 1.92 5.81 25.18
CA ALA A 93 2.80 5.09 24.27
C ALA A 93 2.14 4.91 22.90
N GLN A 94 2.92 5.04 21.84
CA GLN A 94 2.48 4.91 20.45
C GLN A 94 3.27 3.80 19.76
N ARG A 95 2.62 3.11 18.82
CA ARG A 95 3.25 2.10 17.99
C ARG A 95 2.83 2.29 16.55
N VAL A 96 3.80 2.46 15.66
CA VAL A 96 3.59 2.72 14.24
C VAL A 96 4.58 1.93 13.40
N LEU A 97 4.17 1.59 12.19
CA LEU A 97 5.07 1.01 11.20
C LEU A 97 5.62 2.11 10.32
N HIS A 98 6.95 2.21 10.27
CA HIS A 98 7.67 3.19 9.46
C HIS A 98 8.56 2.52 8.43
N LEU A 99 8.79 3.20 7.31
CA LEU A 99 9.83 2.85 6.36
C LEU A 99 11.13 3.54 6.77
N HIS A 100 12.14 2.77 7.18
CA HIS A 100 13.45 3.27 7.57
C HIS A 100 14.48 2.98 6.50
N HIS A 101 15.36 3.95 6.23
CA HIS A 101 16.53 3.76 5.39
C HIS A 101 17.66 3.16 6.20
N THR A 102 18.08 1.95 5.87
CA THR A 102 19.19 1.26 6.51
C THR A 102 20.33 1.04 5.49
N PRO A 103 21.55 0.74 5.92
CA PRO A 103 22.63 0.37 4.99
C PRO A 103 22.31 -0.86 4.11
N ARG A 104 21.24 -1.61 4.44
CA ARG A 104 20.76 -2.78 3.68
C ARG A 104 19.65 -2.43 2.70
N GLY A 105 19.23 -1.17 2.67
CA GLY A 105 18.10 -0.66 1.89
C GLY A 105 16.93 -0.24 2.77
N ASP A 106 15.77 0.00 2.14
CA ASP A 106 14.56 0.42 2.80
C ASP A 106 13.90 -0.77 3.51
N GLU A 107 13.67 -0.64 4.81
CA GLU A 107 13.07 -1.68 5.64
C GLU A 107 11.86 -1.11 6.41
N HIS A 108 10.75 -1.86 6.42
CA HIS A 108 9.64 -1.52 7.33
C HIS A 108 10.03 -1.91 8.76
N VAL A 109 9.97 -0.94 9.64
CA VAL A 109 10.33 -1.07 11.05
C VAL A 109 9.11 -0.76 11.90
N ASP A 110 8.78 -1.67 12.79
CA ASP A 110 7.73 -1.50 13.79
C ASP A 110 8.30 -0.69 14.95
N VAL A 111 7.93 0.58 15.02
CA VAL A 111 8.45 1.56 15.96
C VAL A 111 7.51 1.65 17.16
N GLU A 112 8.02 1.41 18.34
CA GLU A 112 7.30 1.59 19.62
C GLU A 112 7.92 2.74 20.39
N LEU A 113 7.12 3.76 20.72
CA LEU A 113 7.55 4.98 21.37
C LEU A 113 6.89 5.12 22.75
N PHE A 114 7.70 5.34 23.79
CA PHE A 114 7.28 5.46 25.17
C PHE A 114 7.58 6.86 25.70
N PRO A 115 6.59 7.61 26.23
CA PRO A 115 6.83 8.87 26.88
C PRO A 115 7.48 8.67 28.27
N ILE A 116 8.53 9.42 28.54
CA ILE A 116 9.20 9.47 29.86
C ILE A 116 8.81 10.77 30.54
N ARG A 117 8.16 10.64 31.70
CA ARG A 117 7.69 11.79 32.48
C ARG A 117 8.70 12.15 33.55
N GLY A 118 8.80 13.45 33.82
CA GLY A 118 9.53 13.97 34.98
C GLY A 118 8.74 13.87 36.27
N ASP A 119 9.36 14.30 37.38
CA ASP A 119 8.73 14.36 38.73
C ASP A 119 7.54 15.36 38.76
N ASP A 120 7.47 16.27 37.82
CA ASP A 120 6.38 17.23 37.55
C ASP A 120 5.16 16.62 36.83
N GLY A 121 5.29 15.36 36.36
CA GLY A 121 4.26 14.66 35.59
C GLY A 121 4.26 14.98 34.10
N GLU A 122 5.06 15.98 33.65
CA GLU A 122 5.18 16.35 32.24
C GLU A 122 6.09 15.41 31.47
N ILE A 123 5.88 15.31 30.16
CA ILE A 123 6.73 14.49 29.28
C ILE A 123 8.03 15.25 29.03
N HIS A 124 9.17 14.66 29.39
CA HIS A 124 10.48 15.25 29.19
C HIS A 124 11.27 14.62 28.05
N TYR A 125 11.06 13.30 27.82
CA TYR A 125 11.76 12.53 26.82
C TYR A 125 10.85 11.45 26.24
N PHE A 126 11.31 10.81 25.17
CA PHE A 126 10.75 9.59 24.63
C PHE A 126 11.82 8.53 24.47
N VAL A 127 11.47 7.29 24.75
CA VAL A 127 12.26 6.11 24.34
C VAL A 127 11.57 5.52 23.10
N GLU A 128 12.32 5.43 22.02
CA GLU A 128 11.89 4.79 20.78
C GLU A 128 12.62 3.46 20.61
N VAL A 129 11.88 2.36 20.47
CA VAL A 129 12.41 1.01 20.25
C VAL A 129 11.94 0.52 18.88
N MET A 130 12.87 0.00 18.10
CA MET A 130 12.64 -0.40 16.71
C MET A 130 12.67 -1.91 16.56
N HIS A 131 11.51 -2.51 16.30
CA HIS A 131 11.39 -3.94 16.06
C HIS A 131 11.43 -4.23 14.57
N GLN A 132 12.21 -5.23 14.16
CA GLN A 132 12.21 -5.63 12.76
C GLN A 132 10.85 -6.23 12.41
N ALA A 133 10.16 -5.62 11.44
CA ALA A 133 8.87 -6.10 10.96
C ALA A 133 9.08 -7.41 10.18
N ARG A 134 8.81 -8.56 10.81
CA ARG A 134 9.05 -9.89 10.23
C ARG A 134 8.25 -10.16 8.95
N SER A 135 7.08 -9.51 8.79
CA SER A 135 6.16 -9.68 7.66
C SER A 135 6.36 -8.68 6.52
N ALA A 136 7.14 -7.61 6.76
CA ALA A 136 7.44 -6.56 5.78
C ALA A 136 8.95 -6.43 5.54
N SER A 137 9.76 -7.44 5.87
CA SER A 137 11.14 -7.43 5.46
C SER A 137 11.19 -7.54 3.94
N ALA A 138 11.43 -6.40 3.29
CA ALA A 138 12.18 -6.40 2.07
C ALA A 138 13.54 -7.03 2.43
N ARG A 139 13.60 -8.37 2.46
CA ARG A 139 14.89 -9.05 2.35
C ARG A 139 15.47 -8.53 1.04
N ALA A 140 16.50 -7.72 1.15
CA ALA A 140 17.38 -7.45 0.04
C ALA A 140 17.75 -8.81 -0.56
N GLY A 141 17.13 -9.18 -1.67
CA GLY A 141 17.33 -10.47 -2.34
C GLY A 141 16.11 -11.39 -2.45
N GLY A 142 14.93 -11.05 -1.88
CA GLY A 142 13.69 -11.84 -2.01
C GLY A 142 12.62 -11.08 -2.78
N ASP A 143 12.14 -11.66 -3.83
CA ASP A 143 11.28 -11.19 -4.92
C ASP A 143 9.83 -10.80 -4.51
N HIS A 144 9.51 -10.64 -3.21
CA HIS A 144 8.14 -10.63 -2.70
C HIS A 144 7.81 -9.56 -1.63
N GLY A 145 8.58 -8.48 -1.53
CA GLY A 145 8.29 -7.40 -0.58
C GLY A 145 7.07 -6.54 -0.97
N MET A 146 6.17 -6.27 -0.03
CA MET A 146 5.14 -5.23 -0.19
C MET A 146 5.78 -3.85 -0.01
N ILE A 147 5.45 -2.90 -0.89
CA ILE A 147 6.08 -1.57 -0.94
C ILE A 147 5.02 -0.50 -0.80
N GLY A 148 5.32 0.48 0.05
CA GLY A 148 4.51 1.65 0.32
C GLY A 148 4.91 2.32 1.63
N ARG A 149 4.48 3.57 1.79
CA ARG A 149 4.71 4.40 2.99
C ARG A 149 3.46 5.18 3.41
N SER A 150 2.43 5.16 2.59
CA SER A 150 1.17 5.88 2.84
C SER A 150 0.48 5.37 4.11
N GLY A 151 -0.32 6.23 4.75
CA GLY A 151 -1.10 5.88 5.95
C GLY A 151 -2.01 4.66 5.76
N PRO A 152 -2.81 4.57 4.69
CA PRO A 152 -3.65 3.39 4.41
C PRO A 152 -2.84 2.10 4.23
N PHE A 153 -1.69 2.17 3.57
CA PHE A 153 -0.80 1.02 3.39
C PHE A 153 -0.20 0.54 4.72
N ASN A 154 0.30 1.47 5.55
CA ASN A 154 0.86 1.15 6.85
C ASN A 154 -0.20 0.57 7.79
N HIS A 155 -1.43 1.09 7.79
CA HIS A 155 -2.54 0.52 8.55
C HIS A 155 -2.86 -0.93 8.15
N MET A 156 -2.89 -1.23 6.85
CA MET A 156 -3.04 -2.60 6.34
C MET A 156 -1.91 -3.51 6.86
N LEU A 157 -0.65 -3.06 6.80
CA LEU A 157 0.50 -3.82 7.28
C LEU A 157 0.42 -4.10 8.80
N GLU A 158 0.01 -3.14 9.61
CA GLU A 158 -0.21 -3.32 11.05
C GLU A 158 -1.24 -4.44 11.33
N LEU A 159 -2.36 -4.44 10.60
CA LEU A 159 -3.38 -5.49 10.73
C LEU A 159 -2.81 -6.86 10.37
N ILE A 160 -2.03 -6.96 9.28
CA ILE A 160 -1.35 -8.19 8.86
C ILE A 160 -0.39 -8.67 9.96
N GLN A 161 0.43 -7.79 10.52
CA GLN A 161 1.37 -8.14 11.61
C GLN A 161 0.67 -8.63 12.86
N ARG A 162 -0.44 -7.98 13.25
CA ARG A 162 -1.23 -8.39 14.43
C ARG A 162 -1.88 -9.75 14.27
N VAL A 163 -2.35 -10.08 13.07
CA VAL A 163 -3.03 -11.35 12.80
C VAL A 163 -2.09 -12.48 12.42
N ALA A 164 -0.91 -12.18 11.86
CA ALA A 164 0.02 -13.19 11.37
C ALA A 164 0.40 -14.26 12.41
N PRO A 165 0.72 -13.94 13.69
CA PRO A 165 1.04 -14.94 14.71
C PRO A 165 -0.18 -15.73 15.22
N ARG A 166 -1.40 -15.34 14.83
CA ARG A 166 -2.64 -15.97 15.26
C ARG A 166 -3.09 -17.03 14.27
N ARG A 167 -3.83 -18.04 14.75
CA ARG A 167 -4.42 -19.09 13.86
C ARG A 167 -5.77 -18.72 13.26
N THR A 168 -6.19 -17.48 13.48
CA THR A 168 -7.45 -16.94 12.96
C THR A 168 -7.45 -16.92 11.44
N THR A 169 -8.58 -17.27 10.84
CA THR A 169 -8.81 -17.10 9.39
C THR A 169 -8.76 -15.62 9.01
N VAL A 170 -8.05 -15.30 7.95
CA VAL A 170 -7.91 -13.94 7.41
C VAL A 170 -8.66 -13.84 6.10
N LEU A 171 -9.46 -12.78 5.95
CA LEU A 171 -10.14 -12.44 4.70
C LEU A 171 -9.55 -11.13 4.15
N LEU A 172 -8.83 -11.22 3.03
CA LEU A 172 -8.25 -10.09 2.33
C LEU A 172 -9.26 -9.52 1.34
N LEU A 173 -9.62 -8.27 1.52
CA LEU A 173 -10.59 -7.56 0.70
C LEU A 173 -9.89 -6.44 -0.07
N GLY A 174 -10.08 -6.37 -1.37
CA GLY A 174 -9.47 -5.32 -2.19
C GLY A 174 -9.63 -5.58 -3.67
N GLU A 175 -9.52 -4.52 -4.45
CA GLU A 175 -9.66 -4.59 -5.91
C GLU A 175 -8.65 -5.54 -6.55
N SER A 176 -8.90 -5.90 -7.80
CA SER A 176 -7.93 -6.69 -8.58
C SER A 176 -6.63 -5.90 -8.75
N GLY A 177 -5.48 -6.59 -8.62
CA GLY A 177 -4.17 -5.96 -8.79
C GLY A 177 -3.63 -5.17 -7.59
N THR A 178 -4.30 -5.17 -6.41
CA THR A 178 -3.82 -4.49 -5.19
C THR A 178 -2.72 -5.24 -4.43
N GLY A 179 -2.44 -6.51 -4.79
CA GLY A 179 -1.40 -7.31 -4.15
C GLY A 179 -1.91 -8.27 -3.08
N LYS A 180 -3.16 -8.76 -3.16
CA LYS A 180 -3.75 -9.72 -2.21
C LYS A 180 -2.89 -10.97 -1.98
N GLU A 181 -2.25 -11.52 -3.02
CA GLU A 181 -1.36 -12.68 -2.86
C GLU A 181 -0.11 -12.35 -2.04
N LEU A 182 0.50 -11.16 -2.24
CA LEU A 182 1.64 -10.70 -1.44
C LEU A 182 1.25 -10.52 0.03
N ALA A 183 0.05 -9.98 0.29
CA ALA A 183 -0.50 -9.85 1.64
C ALA A 183 -0.73 -11.23 2.29
N ALA A 184 -1.26 -12.21 1.53
CA ALA A 184 -1.43 -13.57 2.02
C ALA A 184 -0.09 -14.25 2.36
N ARG A 185 0.95 -14.04 1.55
CA ARG A 185 2.32 -14.51 1.83
C ARG A 185 2.87 -13.86 3.09
N ALA A 186 2.69 -12.55 3.28
CA ALA A 186 3.12 -11.85 4.49
C ALA A 186 2.42 -12.40 5.76
N VAL A 187 1.12 -12.75 5.68
CA VAL A 187 0.40 -13.44 6.75
C VAL A 187 0.99 -14.82 7.05
N HIS A 188 1.38 -15.58 6.02
CA HIS A 188 2.02 -16.88 6.17
C HIS A 188 3.41 -16.77 6.80
N ASP A 189 4.26 -15.89 6.26
CA ASP A 189 5.65 -15.71 6.67
C ASP A 189 5.78 -15.20 8.12
N GLY A 190 4.79 -14.40 8.58
CA GLY A 190 4.71 -13.90 9.95
C GLY A 190 4.06 -14.90 10.94
N SER A 191 3.70 -16.12 10.51
CA SER A 191 2.98 -17.10 11.32
C SER A 191 3.87 -18.17 11.94
N ASP A 192 3.28 -18.93 12.88
CA ASP A 192 3.90 -20.16 13.45
C ASP A 192 4.04 -21.28 12.40
N ARG A 193 3.48 -21.10 11.19
CA ARG A 193 3.49 -22.04 10.07
C ARG A 193 4.37 -21.60 8.89
N ALA A 194 5.18 -20.56 9.08
CA ALA A 194 6.08 -20.02 8.04
C ALA A 194 7.07 -21.06 7.46
N GLY A 195 7.40 -22.09 8.23
CA GLY A 195 8.23 -23.20 7.76
C GLY A 195 7.47 -24.29 7.01
N GLY A 196 6.12 -24.20 6.93
CA GLY A 196 5.25 -25.12 6.21
C GLY A 196 4.98 -24.67 4.77
N PRO A 197 4.21 -25.45 4.00
CA PRO A 197 3.87 -25.07 2.62
C PRO A 197 2.88 -23.89 2.59
N PHE A 198 3.09 -22.96 1.65
CA PHE A 198 2.09 -21.98 1.23
C PHE A 198 1.47 -22.48 -0.07
N VAL A 199 0.17 -22.85 -0.03
CA VAL A 199 -0.54 -23.46 -1.17
C VAL A 199 -1.60 -22.47 -1.67
N PRO A 200 -1.32 -21.73 -2.77
CA PRO A 200 -2.30 -20.86 -3.41
C PRO A 200 -3.27 -21.69 -4.26
N VAL A 201 -4.54 -21.30 -4.22
CA VAL A 201 -5.64 -21.86 -5.01
C VAL A 201 -6.40 -20.72 -5.64
N ASP A 202 -6.36 -20.61 -6.95
CA ASP A 202 -7.22 -19.72 -7.70
C ASP A 202 -8.61 -20.37 -7.85
N CYS A 203 -9.62 -19.74 -7.26
CA CYS A 203 -11.00 -20.23 -7.30
C CYS A 203 -11.73 -19.80 -8.59
N SER A 204 -11.11 -18.96 -9.42
CA SER A 204 -11.71 -18.45 -10.65
C SER A 204 -11.56 -19.44 -11.82
N GLY A 205 -12.53 -19.46 -12.72
CA GLY A 205 -12.41 -20.11 -14.04
C GLY A 205 -12.42 -21.64 -14.08
N LEU A 206 -12.49 -22.33 -12.93
CA LEU A 206 -12.57 -23.79 -12.89
C LEU A 206 -14.03 -24.28 -12.88
N THR A 207 -14.30 -25.37 -13.63
CA THR A 207 -15.58 -26.05 -13.50
C THR A 207 -15.67 -26.69 -12.12
N GLU A 208 -16.89 -26.84 -11.60
CA GLU A 208 -17.15 -27.39 -10.26
C GLU A 208 -16.42 -28.72 -10.00
N THR A 209 -16.51 -29.65 -10.93
CA THR A 209 -15.86 -30.97 -10.84
C THR A 209 -14.33 -30.90 -10.80
N LEU A 210 -13.74 -29.99 -11.58
CA LEU A 210 -12.29 -29.78 -11.58
C LEU A 210 -11.85 -29.12 -10.28
N PHE A 211 -12.55 -28.09 -9.83
CA PHE A 211 -12.22 -27.41 -8.58
C PHE A 211 -12.30 -28.37 -7.38
N GLU A 212 -13.36 -29.19 -7.30
CA GLU A 212 -13.49 -30.21 -6.25
C GLU A 212 -12.32 -31.21 -6.27
N SER A 213 -11.98 -31.70 -7.46
CA SER A 213 -10.89 -32.64 -7.66
C SER A 213 -9.52 -32.06 -7.34
N GLU A 214 -9.27 -30.76 -7.67
CA GLU A 214 -8.04 -30.06 -7.31
C GLU A 214 -7.97 -29.85 -5.79
N LEU A 215 -9.03 -29.34 -5.19
CA LEU A 215 -9.05 -28.97 -3.77
C LEU A 215 -8.96 -30.19 -2.85
N PHE A 216 -9.82 -31.21 -3.07
CA PHE A 216 -9.93 -32.37 -2.19
C PHE A 216 -9.17 -33.62 -2.68
N GLY A 217 -8.73 -33.61 -3.94
CA GLY A 217 -8.15 -34.81 -4.57
C GLY A 217 -9.21 -35.87 -4.95
N HIS A 218 -8.80 -36.90 -5.65
CA HIS A 218 -9.71 -37.97 -6.06
C HIS A 218 -9.07 -39.34 -5.93
N GLU A 219 -9.91 -40.38 -5.75
CA GLU A 219 -9.51 -41.76 -5.84
C GLU A 219 -9.57 -42.23 -7.30
N LYS A 220 -8.82 -43.31 -7.60
CA LYS A 220 -8.85 -43.92 -8.92
C LYS A 220 -10.28 -44.37 -9.27
N GLY A 221 -10.78 -43.99 -10.45
CA GLY A 221 -12.12 -44.32 -10.91
C GLY A 221 -13.24 -43.42 -10.42
N ALA A 222 -12.93 -42.30 -9.73
CA ALA A 222 -13.91 -41.38 -9.18
C ALA A 222 -14.81 -40.73 -10.25
N PHE A 223 -14.28 -40.50 -11.46
CA PHE A 223 -15.00 -39.97 -12.62
C PHE A 223 -14.33 -40.42 -13.92
N THR A 224 -14.96 -40.18 -15.07
CA THR A 224 -14.40 -40.50 -16.39
C THR A 224 -13.11 -39.68 -16.61
N GLY A 225 -11.96 -40.42 -16.67
CA GLY A 225 -10.63 -39.82 -16.76
C GLY A 225 -9.79 -39.90 -15.49
N ALA A 226 -10.34 -40.32 -14.35
CA ALA A 226 -9.60 -40.53 -13.10
C ALA A 226 -8.80 -41.85 -13.13
N GLN A 227 -7.76 -41.89 -13.94
CA GLN A 227 -6.95 -43.12 -14.12
C GLN A 227 -6.06 -43.44 -12.91
N TYR A 228 -5.67 -42.43 -12.16
CA TYR A 228 -4.80 -42.51 -10.99
C TYR A 228 -5.43 -41.75 -9.81
N ARG A 229 -4.98 -42.07 -8.60
CA ARG A 229 -5.29 -41.31 -7.41
C ARG A 229 -4.54 -39.96 -7.46
N LYS A 230 -5.20 -38.85 -7.09
CA LYS A 230 -4.61 -37.53 -6.99
C LYS A 230 -4.72 -37.01 -5.56
N THR A 231 -3.60 -36.47 -5.03
CA THR A 231 -3.56 -35.73 -3.77
C THR A 231 -4.15 -34.33 -4.00
N GLY A 232 -5.05 -33.90 -3.12
CA GLY A 232 -5.67 -32.56 -3.20
C GLY A 232 -4.83 -31.45 -2.55
N LEU A 233 -5.17 -30.20 -2.87
CA LEU A 233 -4.47 -29.02 -2.36
C LEU A 233 -4.66 -28.86 -0.84
N VAL A 234 -5.81 -29.26 -0.27
CA VAL A 234 -6.05 -29.33 1.17
C VAL A 234 -5.04 -30.23 1.87
N GLU A 235 -4.74 -31.38 1.29
CA GLU A 235 -3.75 -32.33 1.82
C GLU A 235 -2.33 -31.75 1.68
N SER A 236 -2.04 -31.12 0.54
CA SER A 236 -0.75 -30.48 0.25
C SER A 236 -0.44 -29.29 1.18
N ALA A 237 -1.48 -28.62 1.70
CA ALA A 237 -1.35 -27.50 2.65
C ALA A 237 -1.11 -27.93 4.10
N ARG A 238 -0.95 -29.24 4.34
CA ARG A 238 -0.80 -29.78 5.69
C ARG A 238 0.40 -29.18 6.42
N GLY A 239 0.15 -28.68 7.64
CA GLY A 239 1.17 -28.02 8.46
C GLY A 239 1.51 -26.58 8.02
N GLY A 240 0.91 -26.10 6.93
CA GLY A 240 1.15 -24.80 6.33
C GLY A 240 -0.09 -23.93 6.23
N THR A 241 -0.20 -23.18 5.13
CA THR A 241 -1.29 -22.26 4.84
C THR A 241 -1.93 -22.59 3.49
N LEU A 242 -3.26 -22.70 3.49
CA LEU A 242 -4.09 -22.76 2.29
C LEU A 242 -4.55 -21.34 1.98
N PHE A 243 -4.22 -20.81 0.81
CA PHE A 243 -4.65 -19.50 0.35
C PHE A 243 -5.67 -19.68 -0.78
N LEU A 244 -6.92 -19.24 -0.52
CA LEU A 244 -8.01 -19.27 -1.51
C LEU A 244 -8.13 -17.85 -2.10
N ASP A 245 -7.67 -17.68 -3.33
CA ASP A 245 -7.84 -16.43 -4.07
C ASP A 245 -9.19 -16.43 -4.80
N GLU A 246 -9.82 -15.29 -4.85
CA GLU A 246 -11.17 -15.05 -5.43
C GLU A 246 -12.23 -16.01 -4.88
N VAL A 247 -12.32 -16.09 -3.52
CA VAL A 247 -13.26 -16.98 -2.82
C VAL A 247 -14.73 -16.71 -3.18
N GLY A 248 -15.05 -15.51 -3.68
CA GLY A 248 -16.38 -15.16 -4.19
C GLY A 248 -16.79 -15.91 -5.47
N ASP A 249 -15.83 -16.54 -6.16
CA ASP A 249 -16.09 -17.31 -7.39
C ASP A 249 -16.39 -18.79 -7.14
N ILE A 250 -16.31 -19.24 -5.89
CA ILE A 250 -16.60 -20.63 -5.52
C ILE A 250 -18.09 -20.94 -5.75
N PRO A 251 -18.44 -21.99 -6.53
CA PRO A 251 -19.85 -22.41 -6.72
C PRO A 251 -20.53 -22.77 -5.41
N LEU A 252 -21.86 -22.53 -5.30
CA LEU A 252 -22.64 -22.72 -4.08
C LEU A 252 -22.51 -24.13 -3.49
N ASP A 253 -22.51 -25.17 -4.32
CA ASP A 253 -22.39 -26.56 -3.88
C ASP A 253 -21.03 -26.86 -3.23
N LEU A 254 -19.99 -26.20 -3.72
CA LEU A 254 -18.63 -26.30 -3.15
C LEU A 254 -18.47 -25.45 -1.88
N GLN A 255 -19.20 -24.34 -1.76
CA GLN A 255 -19.24 -23.58 -0.51
C GLN A 255 -19.73 -24.43 0.66
N VAL A 256 -20.68 -25.36 0.44
CA VAL A 256 -21.15 -26.31 1.46
C VAL A 256 -20.03 -27.28 1.88
N LYS A 257 -19.25 -27.77 0.92
CA LYS A 257 -18.13 -28.69 1.20
C LYS A 257 -16.99 -27.97 1.92
N LEU A 258 -16.70 -26.74 1.51
CA LEU A 258 -15.70 -25.88 2.17
C LEU A 258 -16.12 -25.57 3.61
N LEU A 259 -17.39 -25.23 3.85
CA LEU A 259 -17.90 -24.99 5.20
C LEU A 259 -17.71 -26.21 6.09
N ARG A 260 -18.08 -27.41 5.60
CA ARG A 260 -17.90 -28.66 6.35
C ARG A 260 -16.42 -28.91 6.67
N LEU A 261 -15.53 -28.67 5.72
CA LEU A 261 -14.07 -28.78 5.94
C LEU A 261 -13.61 -27.87 7.09
N LEU A 262 -14.09 -26.63 7.11
CA LEU A 262 -13.71 -25.62 8.12
C LEU A 262 -14.32 -25.88 9.51
N GLU A 263 -15.46 -26.54 9.57
CA GLU A 263 -16.12 -26.90 10.84
C GLU A 263 -15.54 -28.15 11.47
N THR A 264 -15.34 -29.19 10.63
CA THR A 264 -14.96 -30.52 11.12
C THR A 264 -13.46 -30.78 11.08
N ASN A 265 -12.68 -29.94 10.39
CA ASN A 265 -11.28 -30.16 10.04
C ASN A 265 -11.05 -31.52 9.38
N THR A 266 -12.04 -31.98 8.60
CA THR A 266 -11.96 -33.26 7.85
C THR A 266 -12.55 -33.08 6.45
N PHE A 267 -12.03 -33.85 5.50
CA PHE A 267 -12.54 -33.89 4.13
C PHE A 267 -12.50 -35.33 3.61
N ARG A 268 -13.13 -35.57 2.46
CA ARG A 268 -13.02 -36.83 1.71
C ARG A 268 -12.59 -36.51 0.30
N ARG A 269 -11.79 -37.42 -0.27
CA ARG A 269 -11.47 -37.36 -1.69
C ARG A 269 -12.70 -37.65 -2.53
N VAL A 270 -12.76 -37.11 -3.73
CA VAL A 270 -13.83 -37.44 -4.70
C VAL A 270 -13.82 -38.95 -4.97
N GLY A 271 -14.97 -39.58 -4.84
CA GLY A 271 -15.09 -41.06 -4.95
C GLY A 271 -14.57 -41.85 -3.74
N GLY A 272 -14.00 -41.19 -2.73
CA GLY A 272 -13.52 -41.83 -1.50
C GLY A 272 -14.54 -41.80 -0.36
N VAL A 273 -14.51 -42.82 0.50
CA VAL A 273 -15.37 -42.91 1.69
C VAL A 273 -14.65 -42.57 3.00
N GLU A 274 -13.31 -42.67 3.00
CA GLU A 274 -12.51 -42.44 4.20
C GLU A 274 -12.33 -40.95 4.50
N PRO A 275 -12.65 -40.50 5.73
CA PRO A 275 -12.37 -39.13 6.14
C PRO A 275 -10.87 -38.90 6.31
N GLN A 276 -10.36 -37.79 5.76
CA GLN A 276 -9.00 -37.32 5.92
C GLN A 276 -8.97 -36.14 6.87
N LYS A 277 -7.96 -36.06 7.74
CA LYS A 277 -7.79 -34.93 8.64
C LYS A 277 -7.10 -33.77 7.94
N ALA A 278 -7.70 -32.58 8.02
CA ALA A 278 -7.13 -31.34 7.53
C ALA A 278 -6.40 -30.60 8.67
N ASP A 279 -5.20 -30.12 8.40
CA ASP A 279 -4.40 -29.33 9.31
C ASP A 279 -3.69 -28.21 8.54
N PHE A 280 -4.35 -27.09 8.36
CA PHE A 280 -3.83 -25.90 7.69
C PHE A 280 -4.36 -24.63 8.32
N ARG A 281 -3.69 -23.51 8.09
CA ARG A 281 -4.23 -22.18 8.29
C ARG A 281 -4.93 -21.72 7.02
N LEU A 282 -6.10 -21.06 7.15
CA LEU A 282 -6.82 -20.53 6.01
C LEU A 282 -6.59 -19.02 5.87
N VAL A 283 -6.26 -18.58 4.66
CA VAL A 283 -6.30 -17.19 4.21
C VAL A 283 -7.17 -17.15 2.95
N CYS A 284 -8.13 -16.24 2.90
CA CYS A 284 -9.01 -16.04 1.75
C CYS A 284 -8.81 -14.64 1.18
N ALA A 285 -9.04 -14.49 -0.13
CA ALA A 285 -9.05 -13.19 -0.78
C ALA A 285 -10.20 -13.06 -1.76
N THR A 286 -10.71 -11.84 -1.95
CA THR A 286 -11.68 -11.52 -2.99
C THR A 286 -11.73 -10.03 -3.29
N HIS A 287 -12.11 -9.69 -4.51
CA HIS A 287 -12.47 -8.32 -4.90
C HIS A 287 -13.98 -8.08 -4.86
N ARG A 288 -14.80 -9.14 -4.65
CA ARG A 288 -16.27 -9.06 -4.68
C ARG A 288 -16.83 -8.64 -3.33
N ASP A 289 -17.98 -7.95 -3.36
CA ASP A 289 -18.78 -7.69 -2.17
C ASP A 289 -19.58 -8.95 -1.77
N LEU A 290 -18.98 -9.75 -0.88
CA LEU A 290 -19.60 -10.98 -0.38
C LEU A 290 -20.95 -10.71 0.32
N ARG A 291 -21.15 -9.52 0.91
CA ARG A 291 -22.43 -9.18 1.56
C ARG A 291 -23.54 -8.95 0.53
N SER A 292 -23.23 -8.34 -0.61
CA SER A 292 -24.18 -8.27 -1.74
C SER A 292 -24.49 -9.65 -2.27
N MET A 293 -23.48 -10.50 -2.46
CA MET A 293 -23.64 -11.88 -2.93
C MET A 293 -24.51 -12.73 -2.00
N ILE A 294 -24.45 -12.52 -0.67
CA ILE A 294 -25.34 -13.16 0.30
C ILE A 294 -26.79 -12.72 0.06
N ARG A 295 -27.05 -11.43 -0.14
CA ARG A 295 -28.40 -10.92 -0.43
C ARG A 295 -28.96 -11.46 -1.74
N GLU A 296 -28.12 -11.69 -2.73
CA GLU A 296 -28.45 -12.25 -4.03
C GLU A 296 -28.55 -13.79 -4.02
N GLY A 297 -28.21 -14.42 -2.91
CA GLY A 297 -28.22 -15.89 -2.78
C GLY A 297 -27.11 -16.61 -3.53
N THR A 298 -26.06 -15.90 -3.97
CA THR A 298 -24.91 -16.48 -4.69
C THR A 298 -23.73 -16.82 -3.78
N PHE A 299 -23.79 -16.38 -2.51
CA PHE A 299 -22.81 -16.75 -1.46
C PHE A 299 -23.54 -17.09 -0.16
N ARG A 300 -23.06 -18.11 0.55
CA ARG A 300 -23.69 -18.55 1.81
C ARG A 300 -23.27 -17.69 2.99
N GLU A 301 -24.22 -17.32 3.80
CA GLU A 301 -24.02 -16.50 4.99
C GLU A 301 -23.19 -17.23 6.07
N ASP A 302 -23.43 -18.54 6.27
CA ASP A 302 -22.68 -19.36 7.23
C ASP A 302 -21.19 -19.48 6.88
N LEU A 303 -20.86 -19.65 5.60
CA LEU A 303 -19.48 -19.63 5.13
C LEU A 303 -18.83 -18.27 5.30
N TYR A 304 -19.56 -17.18 5.00
CA TYR A 304 -19.06 -15.82 5.19
C TYR A 304 -18.58 -15.60 6.63
N TYR A 305 -19.41 -15.91 7.63
CA TYR A 305 -19.00 -15.73 9.03
C TYR A 305 -17.82 -16.63 9.44
N ARG A 306 -17.63 -17.75 8.79
CA ARG A 306 -16.51 -18.65 9.07
C ARG A 306 -15.17 -18.14 8.48
N ILE A 307 -15.19 -17.49 7.30
CA ILE A 307 -13.99 -16.98 6.64
C ILE A 307 -13.68 -15.52 7.01
N SER A 308 -14.66 -14.73 7.43
CA SER A 308 -14.52 -13.30 7.75
C SER A 308 -14.16 -13.02 9.20
N ALA A 309 -13.49 -13.98 9.87
CA ALA A 309 -13.11 -13.82 11.28
C ALA A 309 -12.15 -12.63 11.51
N PHE A 310 -11.26 -12.34 10.57
CA PHE A 310 -10.41 -11.16 10.58
C PHE A 310 -10.29 -10.57 9.17
N PRO A 311 -11.13 -9.58 8.82
CA PRO A 311 -11.04 -8.90 7.55
C PRO A 311 -9.90 -7.89 7.53
N VAL A 312 -9.14 -7.86 6.42
CA VAL A 312 -8.10 -6.87 6.13
C VAL A 312 -8.39 -6.26 4.77
N HIS A 313 -8.56 -4.94 4.73
CA HIS A 313 -8.75 -4.20 3.50
C HIS A 313 -7.40 -3.78 2.91
N LEU A 314 -7.19 -4.12 1.64
CA LEU A 314 -6.06 -3.67 0.85
C LEU A 314 -6.46 -2.39 0.12
N PRO A 315 -5.76 -1.28 0.37
CA PRO A 315 -6.08 -0.02 -0.31
C PRO A 315 -5.82 -0.13 -1.80
N SER A 316 -6.71 0.45 -2.59
CA SER A 316 -6.50 0.68 -4.01
C SER A 316 -5.36 1.66 -4.24
N LEU A 317 -4.76 1.68 -5.43
CA LEU A 317 -3.61 2.55 -5.70
C LEU A 317 -3.99 4.04 -5.65
N ARG A 318 -5.23 4.38 -6.01
CA ARG A 318 -5.78 5.75 -5.87
C ARG A 318 -5.98 6.20 -4.42
N GLU A 319 -6.06 5.29 -3.44
CA GLU A 319 -6.10 5.62 -2.01
C GLU A 319 -4.70 5.78 -1.41
N ARG A 320 -3.65 5.52 -2.19
CA ARG A 320 -2.24 5.63 -1.79
C ARG A 320 -1.35 6.24 -2.88
N HIS A 321 -1.78 7.36 -3.45
CA HIS A 321 -1.07 8.07 -4.53
C HIS A 321 0.39 8.37 -4.17
N ASP A 322 0.66 8.67 -2.88
CA ASP A 322 2.01 8.97 -2.37
C ASP A 322 2.98 7.79 -2.53
N ASP A 323 2.47 6.57 -2.74
CA ASP A 323 3.27 5.38 -2.96
C ASP A 323 3.65 5.16 -4.44
N ILE A 324 2.98 5.85 -5.38
CA ILE A 324 3.16 5.62 -6.82
C ILE A 324 4.61 5.83 -7.26
N PRO A 325 5.31 6.93 -6.89
CA PRO A 325 6.70 7.11 -7.29
C PRO A 325 7.62 6.00 -6.78
N LEU A 326 7.47 5.63 -5.51
CA LEU A 326 8.24 4.57 -4.87
C LEU A 326 7.99 3.19 -5.52
N LEU A 327 6.73 2.89 -5.81
CA LEU A 327 6.33 1.67 -6.50
C LEU A 327 6.88 1.64 -7.93
N ALA A 328 6.81 2.76 -8.67
CA ALA A 328 7.30 2.85 -10.03
C ALA A 328 8.81 2.61 -10.10
N GLU A 329 9.57 3.26 -9.24
CA GLU A 329 11.03 3.06 -9.15
C GLU A 329 11.39 1.60 -8.85
N HIS A 330 10.71 0.99 -7.88
CA HIS A 330 10.95 -0.42 -7.56
C HIS A 330 10.57 -1.37 -8.70
N LEU A 331 9.44 -1.14 -9.35
CA LEU A 331 8.99 -1.96 -10.47
C LEU A 331 9.95 -1.86 -11.65
N LEU A 332 10.45 -0.66 -11.98
CA LEU A 332 11.44 -0.45 -13.03
C LEU A 332 12.75 -1.17 -12.74
N ARG A 333 13.28 -1.08 -11.52
CA ARG A 333 14.49 -1.83 -11.12
C ARG A 333 14.33 -3.35 -11.22
N ARG A 334 13.10 -3.85 -11.09
CA ARG A 334 12.81 -5.30 -11.24
C ARG A 334 12.66 -5.73 -12.69
N LEU A 335 12.24 -4.86 -13.57
CA LEU A 335 12.10 -5.17 -15.00
C LEU A 335 13.46 -5.46 -15.63
N ASP A 336 14.44 -4.63 -15.36
CA ASP A 336 15.82 -4.85 -15.79
C ASP A 336 16.78 -4.29 -14.73
N PRO A 337 17.41 -5.17 -13.92
CA PRO A 337 18.37 -4.77 -12.90
C PRO A 337 19.65 -4.13 -13.43
N GLU A 338 19.97 -4.32 -14.73
CA GLU A 338 21.16 -3.78 -15.36
C GLU A 338 20.88 -2.45 -16.09
N ALA A 339 19.61 -2.16 -16.37
CA ALA A 339 19.19 -0.91 -16.98
C ALA A 339 18.81 0.13 -15.91
N GLU A 340 19.44 1.30 -15.97
CA GLU A 340 19.10 2.45 -15.12
C GLU A 340 17.93 3.21 -15.75
N PHE A 341 16.68 2.76 -15.48
CA PHE A 341 15.50 3.51 -15.87
C PHE A 341 15.22 4.64 -14.89
N GLU A 342 14.97 5.84 -15.42
CA GLU A 342 14.52 6.99 -14.66
C GLU A 342 13.16 7.46 -15.13
N LEU A 343 12.33 7.92 -14.19
CA LEU A 343 11.04 8.54 -14.46
C LEU A 343 11.20 10.05 -14.49
N SER A 344 10.90 10.72 -15.61
CA SER A 344 10.91 12.19 -15.62
C SER A 344 9.90 12.77 -14.64
N SER A 345 10.13 13.98 -14.14
CA SER A 345 9.20 14.67 -13.22
C SER A 345 7.80 14.81 -13.80
N GLU A 346 7.71 15.06 -15.11
CA GLU A 346 6.45 15.18 -15.85
C GLU A 346 5.73 13.83 -15.95
N ALA A 347 6.46 12.74 -16.25
CA ALA A 347 5.87 11.40 -16.29
C ALA A 347 5.41 10.94 -14.90
N ALA A 348 6.18 11.25 -13.86
CA ALA A 348 5.78 10.97 -12.47
C ALA A 348 4.49 11.72 -12.08
N ALA A 349 4.36 12.99 -12.47
CA ALA A 349 3.14 13.77 -12.26
C ALA A 349 1.94 13.19 -13.00
N CYS A 350 2.14 12.72 -14.25
CA CYS A 350 1.07 12.06 -15.02
C CYS A 350 0.59 10.77 -14.35
N LEU A 351 1.52 9.92 -13.90
CA LEU A 351 1.17 8.71 -13.18
C LEU A 351 0.46 9.02 -11.85
N ALA A 352 0.91 10.03 -11.10
CA ALA A 352 0.27 10.43 -9.85
C ALA A 352 -1.17 10.96 -10.02
N ALA A 353 -1.51 11.48 -11.19
CA ALA A 353 -2.85 11.99 -11.51
C ALA A 353 -3.80 10.93 -12.05
N TYR A 354 -3.34 9.71 -12.31
CA TYR A 354 -4.16 8.64 -12.87
C TYR A 354 -4.74 7.73 -11.79
N ASP A 355 -5.98 7.28 -11.97
CA ASP A 355 -6.74 6.52 -10.95
C ASP A 355 -6.38 5.03 -10.84
N PHE A 356 -5.67 4.47 -11.82
CA PHE A 356 -5.25 3.07 -11.86
C PHE A 356 -6.38 2.06 -11.58
N PRO A 357 -7.39 1.90 -12.43
CA PRO A 357 -8.46 0.92 -12.22
C PRO A 357 -7.93 -0.53 -12.10
N GLY A 358 -6.79 -0.85 -12.71
CA GLY A 358 -6.07 -2.13 -12.56
C GLY A 358 -5.01 -2.14 -11.47
N ASN A 359 -4.92 -1.08 -10.65
CA ASN A 359 -4.01 -0.95 -9.51
C ASN A 359 -2.53 -1.21 -9.87
N ILE A 360 -1.77 -1.91 -9.02
CA ILE A 360 -0.35 -2.19 -9.22
C ILE A 360 -0.09 -3.04 -10.47
N ARG A 361 -1.04 -3.91 -10.83
CA ARG A 361 -0.92 -4.72 -12.06
C ARG A 361 -0.92 -3.84 -13.30
N GLU A 362 -1.77 -2.82 -13.34
CA GLU A 362 -1.81 -1.85 -14.42
C GLU A 362 -0.57 -0.95 -14.42
N LEU A 363 -0.17 -0.42 -13.27
CA LEU A 363 1.07 0.37 -13.14
C LEU A 363 2.28 -0.40 -13.68
N ARG A 364 2.41 -1.68 -13.33
CA ARG A 364 3.48 -2.54 -13.83
C ARG A 364 3.45 -2.66 -15.36
N ASN A 365 2.28 -2.93 -15.94
CA ASN A 365 2.13 -3.06 -17.39
C ASN A 365 2.46 -1.76 -18.13
N ILE A 366 2.06 -0.61 -17.55
CA ILE A 366 2.37 0.72 -18.08
C ILE A 366 3.89 0.95 -18.10
N LEU A 367 4.55 0.66 -16.99
CA LEU A 367 6.02 0.83 -16.87
C LEU A 367 6.78 -0.14 -17.76
N GLU A 368 6.34 -1.40 -17.86
CA GLU A 368 6.93 -2.40 -18.76
C GLU A 368 6.81 -1.96 -20.22
N ARG A 369 5.66 -1.41 -20.63
CA ARG A 369 5.50 -0.84 -21.97
C ARG A 369 6.39 0.38 -22.17
N ALA A 370 6.44 1.30 -21.21
CA ALA A 370 7.23 2.51 -21.30
C ALA A 370 8.73 2.22 -21.37
N SER A 371 9.21 1.19 -20.64
CA SER A 371 10.62 0.78 -20.69
C SER A 371 11.08 0.25 -22.06
N VAL A 372 10.15 -0.28 -22.85
CA VAL A 372 10.42 -0.73 -24.23
C VAL A 372 10.41 0.43 -25.22
N LEU A 373 9.69 1.51 -24.92
CA LEU A 373 9.53 2.67 -25.83
C LEU A 373 10.62 3.73 -25.65
N THR A 374 11.28 3.77 -24.50
CA THR A 374 12.37 4.73 -24.26
C THR A 374 13.68 4.28 -24.89
N ASP A 375 14.38 5.20 -25.58
CA ASP A 375 15.68 4.92 -26.21
C ASP A 375 16.87 5.23 -25.28
N ASP A 376 16.69 6.11 -24.30
CA ASP A 376 17.75 6.62 -23.41
C ASP A 376 17.57 6.26 -21.92
N GLY A 377 16.62 5.37 -21.61
CA GLY A 377 16.33 4.96 -20.25
C GLY A 377 15.47 5.96 -19.45
N VAL A 378 15.17 7.16 -20.00
CA VAL A 378 14.33 8.15 -19.34
C VAL A 378 12.90 8.07 -19.85
N ILE A 379 11.98 7.62 -18.97
CA ILE A 379 10.55 7.52 -19.30
C ILE A 379 9.91 8.91 -19.22
N ARG A 380 9.31 9.33 -20.31
CA ARG A 380 8.65 10.64 -20.47
C ARG A 380 7.13 10.46 -20.69
N PRO A 381 6.31 11.52 -20.58
CA PRO A 381 4.87 11.44 -20.81
C PRO A 381 4.46 10.81 -22.15
N GLN A 382 5.28 10.98 -23.19
CA GLN A 382 5.03 10.41 -24.52
C GLN A 382 5.19 8.88 -24.57
N ASP A 383 5.93 8.30 -23.64
CA ASP A 383 6.16 6.85 -23.53
C ASP A 383 5.04 6.16 -22.73
N LEU A 384 4.20 6.96 -22.04
CA LEU A 384 3.06 6.48 -21.28
C LEU A 384 1.84 6.28 -22.21
N PRO A 385 0.90 5.38 -21.84
CA PRO A 385 -0.37 5.25 -22.56
C PRO A 385 -1.16 6.58 -22.57
N PRO A 386 -1.96 6.84 -23.64
CA PRO A 386 -2.74 8.07 -23.73
C PRO A 386 -3.65 8.34 -22.52
N GLU A 387 -4.14 7.27 -21.87
CA GLU A 387 -5.01 7.34 -20.70
C GLU A 387 -4.28 7.88 -19.46
N CYS A 388 -2.96 7.65 -19.38
CA CYS A 388 -2.09 8.13 -18.30
C CYS A 388 -1.32 9.40 -18.70
N ALA A 389 -1.33 9.75 -20.01
CA ALA A 389 -0.67 10.96 -20.45
C ALA A 389 -1.37 12.16 -19.82
N CYS A 390 -0.62 12.97 -19.07
CA CYS A 390 -1.10 14.28 -18.69
C CYS A 390 -1.49 14.99 -19.95
N SER A 391 -2.78 15.16 -20.19
CA SER A 391 -3.29 15.84 -21.37
C SER A 391 -2.74 17.26 -21.39
N GLY A 392 -1.52 17.38 -21.92
CA GLY A 392 -0.97 18.68 -22.32
C GLY A 392 -1.81 19.32 -23.41
N ASP A 393 -2.71 18.56 -24.03
CA ASP A 393 -3.54 18.99 -25.13
C ASP A 393 -4.97 18.48 -24.98
N GLY A 394 -5.85 19.30 -24.43
CA GLY A 394 -7.27 19.11 -24.64
C GLY A 394 -8.24 19.23 -23.47
N GLN A 395 -7.81 19.24 -22.21
CA GLN A 395 -8.72 19.63 -21.16
C GLN A 395 -8.69 21.15 -20.97
N LEU A 396 -9.87 21.75 -21.02
CA LEU A 396 -10.11 23.04 -20.36
C LEU A 396 -9.50 22.93 -18.95
N PRO A 397 -8.64 23.87 -18.52
CA PRO A 397 -8.07 23.81 -17.20
C PRO A 397 -9.20 23.60 -16.20
N PRO A 398 -9.17 22.54 -15.36
CA PRO A 398 -10.13 22.46 -14.27
C PRO A 398 -9.96 23.75 -13.48
N GLY A 399 -11.02 24.54 -13.41
CA GLY A 399 -11.06 25.68 -12.51
C GLY A 399 -10.78 25.13 -11.13
N GLN A 400 -9.98 25.81 -10.35
CA GLN A 400 -9.66 25.47 -8.96
C GLN A 400 -10.89 25.44 -8.03
N ASP A 401 -12.09 25.60 -8.59
CA ASP A 401 -13.37 25.50 -7.90
C ASP A 401 -14.34 24.70 -8.79
N ASP A 402 -14.95 23.66 -8.23
CA ASP A 402 -16.13 22.95 -8.77
C ASP A 402 -17.38 23.88 -8.88
N ALA A 403 -17.17 25.16 -8.91
CA ALA A 403 -18.24 26.17 -9.02
C ALA A 403 -18.70 26.29 -10.47
N ILE A 404 -20.01 26.24 -10.67
CA ILE A 404 -20.64 26.59 -11.95
C ILE A 404 -20.30 28.06 -12.23
N ILE A 405 -19.45 28.28 -13.28
CA ILE A 405 -19.08 29.62 -13.73
C ILE A 405 -20.07 30.12 -14.80
N PRO A 406 -20.30 31.45 -14.91
CA PRO A 406 -21.10 32.03 -15.95
C PRO A 406 -20.63 31.61 -17.36
N LEU A 407 -21.58 31.38 -18.27
CA LEU A 407 -21.27 30.89 -19.63
C LEU A 407 -20.32 31.82 -20.39
N GLU A 408 -20.46 33.14 -20.19
CA GLU A 408 -19.57 34.16 -20.78
C GLU A 408 -18.13 34.01 -20.29
N GLU A 409 -17.93 33.67 -19.04
CA GLU A 409 -16.60 33.44 -18.46
C GLU A 409 -15.99 32.12 -18.98
N ALA A 410 -16.78 31.06 -19.10
CA ALA A 410 -16.38 29.80 -19.70
C ALA A 410 -15.96 29.98 -21.15
N GLU A 411 -16.76 30.73 -21.93
CA GLU A 411 -16.46 31.06 -23.32
C GLU A 411 -15.17 31.91 -23.44
N ALA A 412 -14.99 32.87 -22.58
CA ALA A 412 -13.81 33.72 -22.54
C ALA A 412 -12.53 32.93 -22.25
N ARG A 413 -12.57 32.00 -21.31
CA ARG A 413 -11.46 31.08 -21.01
C ARG A 413 -11.13 30.19 -22.20
N TYR A 414 -12.14 29.59 -22.82
CA TYR A 414 -11.97 28.71 -23.96
C TYR A 414 -11.38 29.45 -25.17
N LEU A 415 -11.85 30.65 -25.46
CA LEU A 415 -11.33 31.45 -26.57
C LEU A 415 -9.87 31.89 -26.35
N ARG A 416 -9.48 32.30 -25.13
CA ARG A 416 -8.08 32.62 -24.82
C ARG A 416 -7.18 31.42 -25.03
N TRP A 417 -7.61 30.26 -24.54
CA TRP A 417 -6.90 28.99 -24.71
C TRP A 417 -6.76 28.61 -26.19
N ALA A 418 -7.84 28.66 -26.96
CA ALA A 418 -7.84 28.32 -28.36
C ALA A 418 -6.90 29.23 -29.21
N VAL A 419 -6.93 30.53 -28.95
CA VAL A 419 -6.03 31.50 -29.62
C VAL A 419 -4.56 31.28 -29.26
N ALA A 420 -4.25 30.96 -28.03
CA ALA A 420 -2.87 30.75 -27.59
C ALA A 420 -2.25 29.47 -28.18
N ARG A 421 -3.08 28.48 -28.52
CA ARG A 421 -2.61 27.16 -28.98
C ARG A 421 -2.72 26.93 -30.45
N PHE A 422 -3.51 27.71 -31.19
CA PHE A 422 -3.72 27.53 -32.62
C PHE A 422 -2.65 28.29 -33.43
N PRO A 423 -1.72 27.58 -34.09
CA PRO A 423 -0.63 28.20 -34.83
C PRO A 423 -1.02 28.73 -36.22
N GLY A 424 -2.29 28.53 -36.64
CA GLY A 424 -2.81 28.88 -37.97
C GLY A 424 -3.44 30.28 -38.02
N GLU A 425 -4.03 30.60 -39.18
CA GLU A 425 -4.72 31.86 -39.37
C GLU A 425 -6.06 31.93 -38.62
N ARG A 426 -6.47 33.13 -38.20
CA ARG A 426 -7.73 33.36 -37.44
C ARG A 426 -8.98 32.88 -38.18
N ARG A 427 -8.93 32.80 -39.52
CA ARG A 427 -9.99 32.29 -40.37
C ARG A 427 -10.18 30.79 -40.18
N GLU A 428 -9.09 30.03 -40.08
CA GLU A 428 -9.09 28.60 -39.85
C GLU A 428 -9.55 28.27 -38.45
N LEU A 429 -9.11 29.07 -37.46
CA LEU A 429 -9.58 28.96 -36.07
C LEU A 429 -11.10 29.18 -35.99
N ALA A 430 -11.63 30.19 -36.67
CA ALA A 430 -13.07 30.46 -36.71
C ALA A 430 -13.84 29.27 -37.29
N GLN A 431 -13.29 28.64 -38.32
CA GLN A 431 -13.89 27.46 -38.96
C GLN A 431 -13.90 26.24 -38.05
N GLN A 432 -12.81 26.02 -37.29
CA GLN A 432 -12.74 24.93 -36.28
C GLN A 432 -13.68 25.18 -35.10
N LEU A 433 -13.84 26.43 -34.66
CA LEU A 433 -14.77 26.82 -33.61
C LEU A 433 -16.25 26.82 -34.07
N GLY A 434 -16.53 26.56 -35.33
CA GLY A 434 -17.90 26.54 -35.88
C GLY A 434 -18.57 27.93 -35.89
N ILE A 435 -17.78 29.03 -35.91
CA ILE A 435 -18.30 30.41 -35.90
C ILE A 435 -17.74 31.19 -37.08
N SER A 436 -18.43 32.30 -37.42
CA SER A 436 -17.91 33.18 -38.49
C SER A 436 -16.66 33.94 -37.97
N GLU A 437 -15.74 34.26 -38.90
CA GLU A 437 -14.55 35.06 -38.60
C GLU A 437 -14.90 36.41 -37.94
N ARG A 438 -16.00 37.04 -38.38
CA ARG A 438 -16.54 38.27 -37.80
C ARG A 438 -16.99 38.08 -36.32
N SER A 439 -17.58 36.91 -36.03
CA SER A 439 -18.00 36.57 -34.65
C SER A 439 -16.77 36.31 -33.77
N LEU A 440 -15.75 35.65 -34.26
CA LEU A 440 -14.49 35.45 -33.53
C LEU A 440 -13.82 36.79 -33.21
N TYR A 441 -13.70 37.69 -34.19
CA TYR A 441 -13.11 38.99 -33.98
C TYR A 441 -13.86 39.82 -32.94
N ARG A 442 -15.19 39.83 -32.97
CA ARG A 442 -16.01 40.55 -31.99
C ARG A 442 -15.80 40.02 -30.57
N LYS A 443 -15.72 38.70 -30.43
CA LYS A 443 -15.52 38.03 -29.15
C LYS A 443 -14.11 38.31 -28.58
N LEU A 444 -13.08 38.29 -29.43
CA LEU A 444 -11.72 38.62 -29.03
C LEU A 444 -11.60 40.12 -28.60
N GLN A 445 -12.26 41.05 -29.30
CA GLN A 445 -12.29 42.44 -28.90
C GLN A 445 -13.02 42.69 -27.56
N GLN A 446 -14.00 41.84 -27.24
CA GLN A 446 -14.65 41.90 -25.91
C GLN A 446 -13.73 41.39 -24.78
N LEU A 447 -12.89 40.42 -25.06
CA LEU A 447 -11.88 39.88 -24.11
C LEU A 447 -10.78 40.92 -23.82
N ASP A 448 -10.33 41.69 -24.82
CA ASP A 448 -9.30 42.70 -24.67
C ASP A 448 -9.81 43.94 -23.88
N ARG A 449 -11.13 44.21 -23.93
CA ARG A 449 -11.76 45.32 -23.21
C ARG A 449 -12.13 45.04 -21.75
N GLY A 450 -12.14 43.77 -21.36
CA GLY A 450 -12.43 43.34 -19.99
C GLY A 450 -11.18 43.18 -19.11
N SER A 451 -9.99 43.56 -19.61
CA SER A 451 -8.70 43.46 -18.88
C SER A 451 -8.17 44.80 -18.37
N ASP A 452 -8.96 45.91 -18.43
CA ASP A 452 -8.67 47.18 -17.79
C ASP A 452 -9.42 47.40 -16.47
#